data_88639386d2e3894f398e0383445a781a
#
_entry.id   88639386d2e3894f398e0383445a781a
#
_cell.length_a   1.000
_cell.length_b   1.000
_cell.length_c   1.000
_cell.angle_alpha   90.00
_cell.angle_beta   90.00
_cell.angle_gamma   90.00
#
_symmetry.space_group_name_H-M   'P 1'
#
loop_
_entity.id
_entity.type
_entity.pdbx_description
1 polymer ?
#
loop_
_entity_poly.entity_id
_entity_poly.type
_entity_poly.pdbx_seq_one_letter_code
_entity_poly.pdbx_strand_id
1 'polypeptide(L)'
;MTQPHEDVAVNQLSAAHLRKRYKARTVVHDVSLDVASGEVVGLLGPNGAGKTTCFYMIVGLVAADGGTIELDGEDLSRLAIHRRARRGLSYLPQEASIFRKLTVSENVRAILELQDLDEDTLSNRLDALLEDLSISHLAEAQAVSLSGGERRRVEIARALATRPRFILLDEPFAGVDPIAVLDIQKIIGFLKERGIGVLITDHNVRETLGICDRAYIINEGRVLASGAPGEIVYNEDVRKVYLGEHFRL
;
A
#
# COMPACT_ATOMS: atom_id res chain seq x y z
N MET A 1 -6.25 -40.34 -11.25
CA MET A 1 -5.91 -39.20 -12.15
C MET A 1 -5.92 -37.94 -11.33
N THR A 2 -4.78 -37.56 -10.80
CA THR A 2 -4.54 -36.33 -10.07
C THR A 2 -4.42 -35.20 -11.08
N GLN A 3 -5.34 -34.24 -11.02
CA GLN A 3 -5.21 -33.01 -11.82
C GLN A 3 -3.94 -32.27 -11.38
N PRO A 4 -3.13 -31.72 -12.27
CA PRO A 4 -2.02 -30.87 -11.90
C PRO A 4 -2.61 -29.60 -11.24
N HIS A 5 -2.15 -29.28 -10.04
CA HIS A 5 -2.32 -27.94 -9.49
C HIS A 5 -1.67 -26.97 -10.50
N GLU A 6 -2.47 -26.16 -11.17
CA GLU A 6 -1.95 -24.97 -11.84
C GLU A 6 -1.23 -24.15 -10.78
N ASP A 7 0.09 -24.04 -10.90
CA ASP A 7 0.87 -23.05 -10.16
C ASP A 7 0.32 -21.67 -10.56
N VAL A 8 -0.53 -21.11 -9.70
CA VAL A 8 -0.96 -19.73 -9.82
C VAL A 8 0.31 -18.89 -9.68
N ALA A 9 0.76 -18.34 -10.79
CA ALA A 9 1.93 -17.48 -10.80
C ALA A 9 1.72 -16.37 -9.77
N VAL A 10 2.48 -16.42 -8.68
CA VAL A 10 2.40 -15.43 -7.60
C VAL A 10 3.02 -14.16 -8.15
N ASN A 11 2.19 -13.12 -8.36
CA ASN A 11 2.72 -11.81 -8.74
C ASN A 11 3.65 -11.30 -7.63
N GLN A 12 4.73 -10.64 -8.01
CA GLN A 12 5.73 -10.12 -7.08
C GLN A 12 6.13 -8.69 -7.42
N LEU A 13 6.06 -7.82 -6.42
CA LEU A 13 6.69 -6.51 -6.44
C LEU A 13 8.02 -6.61 -5.70
N SER A 14 9.12 -6.32 -6.36
CA SER A 14 10.46 -6.34 -5.75
C SER A 14 11.17 -5.00 -5.89
N ALA A 15 11.96 -4.68 -4.89
CA ALA A 15 12.89 -3.56 -4.89
C ALA A 15 14.24 -4.09 -4.40
N ALA A 16 15.28 -3.95 -5.22
CA ALA A 16 16.59 -4.50 -4.91
C ALA A 16 17.66 -3.41 -4.89
N HIS A 17 18.44 -3.38 -3.81
CA HIS A 17 19.60 -2.50 -3.63
C HIS A 17 19.30 -1.01 -3.82
N LEU A 18 18.12 -0.55 -3.38
CA LEU A 18 17.71 0.84 -3.51
C LEU A 18 18.71 1.78 -2.80
N ARG A 19 19.04 2.86 -3.49
CA ARG A 19 19.94 3.90 -2.97
C ARG A 19 19.36 5.27 -3.26
N LYS A 20 19.53 6.18 -2.27
CA LYS A 20 19.14 7.59 -2.45
C LYS A 20 20.03 8.51 -1.65
N ARG A 21 20.51 9.56 -2.33
CA ARG A 21 21.30 10.63 -1.76
C ARG A 21 20.66 11.98 -2.05
N TYR A 22 20.54 12.81 -1.04
CA TYR A 22 20.14 14.21 -1.19
C TYR A 22 21.33 15.11 -0.88
N LYS A 23 21.85 15.81 -1.88
CA LYS A 23 23.05 16.65 -1.75
C LYS A 23 24.23 15.85 -1.14
N ALA A 24 24.66 16.21 0.05
CA ALA A 24 25.76 15.54 0.76
C ALA A 24 25.34 14.33 1.62
N ARG A 25 24.02 14.16 1.89
CA ARG A 25 23.51 13.13 2.80
C ARG A 25 22.93 11.95 2.01
N THR A 26 23.47 10.76 2.25
CA THR A 26 22.83 9.52 1.83
C THR A 26 21.75 9.17 2.84
N VAL A 27 20.52 8.95 2.35
CA VAL A 27 19.34 8.65 3.18
C VAL A 27 18.98 7.18 3.08
N VAL A 28 19.17 6.58 1.90
CA VAL A 28 19.00 5.15 1.67
C VAL A 28 20.31 4.63 1.11
N HIS A 29 20.93 3.71 1.85
CA HIS A 29 22.25 3.19 1.53
C HIS A 29 22.19 1.90 0.72
N ASP A 30 21.32 0.98 1.15
CA ASP A 30 21.10 -0.31 0.50
C ASP A 30 19.85 -0.95 1.12
N VAL A 31 18.73 -0.84 0.43
CA VAL A 31 17.46 -1.43 0.89
C VAL A 31 16.92 -2.35 -0.19
N SER A 32 16.66 -3.60 0.19
CA SER A 32 15.97 -4.59 -0.63
C SER A 32 14.75 -5.09 0.11
N LEU A 33 13.63 -5.18 -0.59
CA LEU A 33 12.37 -5.74 -0.09
C LEU A 33 11.55 -6.30 -1.24
N ASP A 34 10.62 -7.16 -0.90
CA ASP A 34 9.65 -7.72 -1.83
C ASP A 34 8.27 -7.85 -1.18
N VAL A 35 7.24 -7.93 -2.00
CA VAL A 35 5.83 -8.13 -1.62
C VAL A 35 5.22 -9.11 -2.62
N ALA A 36 4.61 -10.18 -2.13
CA ALA A 36 3.86 -11.12 -2.96
C ALA A 36 2.39 -10.71 -3.12
N SER A 37 1.71 -11.21 -4.15
CA SER A 37 0.25 -11.04 -4.26
C SER A 37 -0.45 -11.70 -3.07
N GLY A 38 -1.45 -11.01 -2.48
CA GLY A 38 -2.16 -11.48 -1.29
C GLY A 38 -1.32 -11.45 0.00
N GLU A 39 -0.20 -10.75 0.00
CA GLU A 39 0.65 -10.53 1.18
C GLU A 39 0.52 -9.08 1.67
N VAL A 40 0.50 -8.89 2.99
CA VAL A 40 0.58 -7.57 3.63
C VAL A 40 1.97 -7.41 4.25
N VAL A 41 2.73 -6.45 3.75
CA VAL A 41 4.12 -6.19 4.18
C VAL A 41 4.21 -4.80 4.82
N GLY A 42 4.80 -4.74 6.01
CA GLY A 42 5.10 -3.48 6.71
C GLY A 42 6.51 -2.97 6.42
N LEU A 43 6.66 -1.67 6.13
CA LEU A 43 7.94 -0.98 6.02
C LEU A 43 8.07 -0.02 7.19
N LEU A 44 8.73 -0.44 8.25
CA LEU A 44 8.75 0.19 9.57
C LEU A 44 10.16 0.64 9.96
N GLY A 45 10.29 1.38 11.05
CA GLY A 45 11.55 1.85 11.60
C GLY A 45 11.46 3.26 12.21
N PRO A 46 12.50 3.74 12.87
CA PRO A 46 12.49 5.06 13.53
C PRO A 46 12.37 6.22 12.55
N ASN A 47 12.08 7.41 13.08
CA ASN A 47 12.04 8.64 12.28
C ASN A 47 13.42 8.92 11.67
N GLY A 48 13.42 9.30 10.38
CA GLY A 48 14.65 9.56 9.65
C GLY A 48 15.42 8.33 9.16
N ALA A 49 14.90 7.11 9.39
CA ALA A 49 15.52 5.86 8.95
C ALA A 49 15.56 5.67 7.41
N GLY A 50 14.78 6.43 6.65
CA GLY A 50 14.70 6.34 5.19
C GLY A 50 13.45 5.65 4.65
N LYS A 51 12.49 5.24 5.51
CA LYS A 51 11.24 4.57 5.13
C LYS A 51 10.48 5.29 4.01
N THR A 52 10.05 6.53 4.26
CA THR A 52 9.29 7.34 3.31
C THR A 52 10.03 7.52 1.99
N THR A 53 11.36 7.68 2.02
CA THR A 53 12.17 7.77 0.82
C THR A 53 12.15 6.48 0.02
N CYS A 54 12.33 5.31 0.68
CA CYS A 54 12.21 4.00 0.05
C CYS A 54 10.82 3.80 -0.55
N PHE A 55 9.80 4.06 0.24
CA PHE A 55 8.41 3.95 -0.18
C PHE A 55 8.12 4.82 -1.42
N TYR A 56 8.55 6.08 -1.42
CA TYR A 56 8.35 6.99 -2.55
C TYR A 56 9.17 6.63 -3.78
N MET A 57 10.33 5.98 -3.62
CA MET A 57 11.05 5.39 -4.75
C MET A 57 10.25 4.27 -5.40
N ILE A 58 9.62 3.38 -4.60
CA ILE A 58 8.78 2.28 -5.10
C ILE A 58 7.50 2.82 -5.77
N VAL A 59 6.86 3.84 -5.18
CA VAL A 59 5.69 4.54 -5.78
C VAL A 59 6.05 5.22 -7.11
N GLY A 60 7.28 5.73 -7.23
CA GLY A 60 7.72 6.52 -8.40
C GLY A 60 7.56 8.03 -8.23
N LEU A 61 7.40 8.50 -6.98
CA LEU A 61 7.42 9.93 -6.62
C LEU A 61 8.84 10.46 -6.47
N VAL A 62 9.79 9.62 -6.12
CA VAL A 62 11.21 9.93 -5.97
C VAL A 62 12.01 9.00 -6.87
N ALA A 63 12.89 9.53 -7.70
CA ALA A 63 13.80 8.70 -8.49
C ALA A 63 14.87 8.08 -7.59
N ALA A 64 15.10 6.77 -7.70
CA ALA A 64 16.22 6.10 -7.08
C ALA A 64 17.53 6.50 -7.78
N ASP A 65 18.62 6.62 -7.00
CA ASP A 65 19.96 6.88 -7.54
C ASP A 65 20.68 5.56 -7.87
N GLY A 66 20.14 4.42 -7.41
CA GLY A 66 20.63 3.07 -7.71
C GLY A 66 19.65 2.02 -7.23
N GLY A 67 19.85 0.80 -7.69
CA GLY A 67 18.97 -0.32 -7.47
C GLY A 67 17.90 -0.47 -8.54
N THR A 68 17.07 -1.51 -8.43
CA THR A 68 15.98 -1.83 -9.35
C THR A 68 14.65 -1.96 -8.62
N ILE A 69 13.57 -1.65 -9.31
CA ILE A 69 12.18 -1.86 -8.85
C ILE A 69 11.48 -2.62 -9.97
N GLU A 70 10.97 -3.80 -9.67
CA GLU A 70 10.39 -4.69 -10.65
C GLU A 70 9.00 -5.16 -10.22
N LEU A 71 8.13 -5.36 -11.17
CA LEU A 71 6.81 -5.96 -11.02
C LEU A 71 6.72 -7.14 -11.98
N ASP A 72 6.71 -8.37 -11.43
CA ASP A 72 6.75 -9.63 -12.20
C ASP A 72 7.90 -9.67 -13.22
N GLY A 73 9.08 -9.15 -12.85
CA GLY A 73 10.25 -9.09 -13.71
C GLY A 73 10.27 -7.92 -14.71
N GLU A 74 9.19 -7.11 -14.78
CA GLU A 74 9.20 -5.87 -15.57
C GLU A 74 9.86 -4.74 -14.76
N ASP A 75 10.91 -4.13 -15.31
CA ASP A 75 11.62 -3.00 -14.68
C ASP A 75 10.76 -1.72 -14.68
N LEU A 76 10.39 -1.27 -13.49
CA LEU A 76 9.65 -0.03 -13.25
C LEU A 76 10.56 1.12 -12.79
N SER A 77 11.87 0.91 -12.60
CA SER A 77 12.78 1.85 -11.90
C SER A 77 12.72 3.26 -12.45
N ARG A 78 12.60 3.41 -13.78
CA ARG A 78 12.58 4.71 -14.48
C ARG A 78 11.18 5.17 -14.85
N LEU A 79 10.14 4.41 -14.53
CA LEU A 79 8.77 4.77 -14.87
C LEU A 79 8.20 5.77 -13.88
N ALA A 80 7.54 6.80 -14.40
CA ALA A 80 6.76 7.74 -13.60
C ALA A 80 5.54 7.04 -12.97
N ILE A 81 5.03 7.58 -11.86
CA ILE A 81 3.92 7.02 -11.07
C ILE A 81 2.72 6.60 -11.92
N HIS A 82 2.26 7.42 -12.88
CA HIS A 82 1.11 7.09 -13.73
C HIS A 82 1.37 5.89 -14.66
N ARG A 83 2.61 5.64 -15.05
CA ARG A 83 2.99 4.45 -15.83
C ARG A 83 3.06 3.21 -14.96
N ARG A 84 3.50 3.34 -13.70
CA ARG A 84 3.47 2.25 -12.72
C ARG A 84 2.03 1.88 -12.38
N ALA A 85 1.13 2.88 -12.25
CA ALA A 85 -0.29 2.64 -12.01
C ALA A 85 -0.93 1.80 -13.13
N ARG A 86 -0.63 2.07 -14.40
CA ARG A 86 -1.11 1.28 -15.54
C ARG A 86 -0.59 -0.15 -15.56
N ARG A 87 0.48 -0.45 -14.80
CA ARG A 87 1.04 -1.79 -14.63
C ARG A 87 0.52 -2.50 -13.38
N GLY A 88 -0.41 -1.88 -12.68
CA GLY A 88 -1.07 -2.46 -11.52
C GLY A 88 -0.44 -2.11 -10.17
N LEU A 89 0.34 -1.01 -10.08
CA LEU A 89 0.87 -0.49 -8.82
C LEU A 89 0.10 0.76 -8.41
N SER A 90 -0.84 0.63 -7.48
CA SER A 90 -1.65 1.75 -6.97
C SER A 90 -1.03 2.35 -5.71
N TYR A 91 -1.30 3.63 -5.46
CA TYR A 91 -0.81 4.39 -4.32
C TYR A 91 -1.94 5.15 -3.64
N LEU A 92 -2.08 4.97 -2.33
CA LEU A 92 -2.96 5.75 -1.48
C LEU A 92 -2.13 6.62 -0.53
N PRO A 93 -2.14 7.94 -0.72
CA PRO A 93 -1.42 8.86 0.15
C PRO A 93 -2.05 8.95 1.55
N GLN A 94 -1.27 9.48 2.51
CA GLN A 94 -1.74 9.83 3.84
C GLN A 94 -2.83 10.91 3.78
N GLU A 95 -2.62 11.94 2.95
CA GLU A 95 -3.61 13.00 2.78
C GLU A 95 -4.78 12.55 1.90
N ALA A 96 -5.97 13.08 2.22
CA ALA A 96 -7.18 12.78 1.47
C ALA A 96 -7.05 13.17 -0.01
N SER A 97 -7.22 12.18 -0.90
CA SER A 97 -7.08 12.31 -2.35
C SER A 97 -8.42 12.39 -3.09
N ILE A 98 -9.54 12.41 -2.37
CA ILE A 98 -10.89 12.41 -2.93
C ILE A 98 -11.21 13.71 -3.69
N PHE A 99 -11.98 13.62 -4.77
CA PHE A 99 -12.51 14.78 -5.49
C PHE A 99 -13.71 15.36 -4.72
N ARG A 100 -13.45 16.36 -3.89
CA ARG A 100 -14.41 16.88 -2.89
C ARG A 100 -15.74 17.39 -3.46
N LYS A 101 -15.75 17.87 -4.72
CA LYS A 101 -16.95 18.42 -5.38
C LYS A 101 -17.76 17.38 -6.14
N LEU A 102 -17.25 16.17 -6.27
CA LEU A 102 -17.93 15.06 -6.92
C LEU A 102 -18.69 14.24 -5.88
N THR A 103 -19.72 13.53 -6.34
CA THR A 103 -20.40 12.50 -5.54
C THR A 103 -19.50 11.27 -5.36
N VAL A 104 -19.91 10.33 -4.53
CA VAL A 104 -19.21 9.06 -4.36
C VAL A 104 -19.13 8.29 -5.68
N SER A 105 -20.27 8.13 -6.38
CA SER A 105 -20.33 7.50 -7.70
C SER A 105 -19.42 8.18 -8.71
N GLU A 106 -19.49 9.50 -8.82
CA GLU A 106 -18.68 10.29 -9.75
C GLU A 106 -17.17 10.14 -9.45
N ASN A 107 -16.78 10.05 -8.18
CA ASN A 107 -15.37 9.81 -7.79
C ASN A 107 -14.82 8.50 -8.33
N VAL A 108 -15.59 7.42 -8.27
CA VAL A 108 -15.20 6.10 -8.78
C VAL A 108 -15.30 6.05 -10.30
N ARG A 109 -16.41 6.57 -10.85
CA ARG A 109 -16.69 6.65 -12.28
C ARG A 109 -15.56 7.38 -13.03
N ALA A 110 -15.09 8.52 -12.51
CA ALA A 110 -14.00 9.28 -13.12
C ALA A 110 -12.72 8.46 -13.36
N ILE A 111 -12.46 7.44 -12.55
CA ILE A 111 -11.33 6.54 -12.74
C ILE A 111 -11.66 5.43 -13.74
N LEU A 112 -12.90 4.93 -13.73
CA LEU A 112 -13.35 3.91 -14.68
C LEU A 112 -13.38 4.45 -16.11
N GLU A 113 -13.77 5.70 -16.32
CA GLU A 113 -13.80 6.40 -17.61
C GLU A 113 -12.39 6.55 -18.26
N LEU A 114 -11.33 6.47 -17.47
CA LEU A 114 -9.95 6.43 -18.01
C LEU A 114 -9.57 5.08 -18.62
N GLN A 115 -10.47 4.09 -18.51
CA GLN A 115 -10.30 2.76 -19.08
C GLN A 115 -11.22 2.64 -20.30
N ASP A 116 -10.80 1.89 -21.29
CA ASP A 116 -11.56 1.70 -22.52
C ASP A 116 -12.69 0.68 -22.30
N LEU A 117 -13.75 1.10 -21.54
CA LEU A 117 -14.89 0.29 -21.15
C LEU A 117 -16.16 0.79 -21.87
N ASP A 118 -17.03 -0.14 -22.29
CA ASP A 118 -18.40 0.19 -22.65
C ASP A 118 -19.21 0.62 -21.42
N GLU A 119 -20.32 1.33 -21.63
CA GLU A 119 -21.13 1.92 -20.56
C GLU A 119 -21.73 0.86 -19.63
N ASP A 120 -22.17 -0.28 -20.15
CA ASP A 120 -22.76 -1.36 -19.34
C ASP A 120 -21.68 -1.98 -18.42
N THR A 121 -20.51 -2.24 -18.95
CA THR A 121 -19.36 -2.75 -18.17
C THR A 121 -18.92 -1.74 -17.11
N LEU A 122 -18.90 -0.44 -17.45
CA LEU A 122 -18.53 0.62 -16.54
C LEU A 122 -19.52 0.70 -15.37
N SER A 123 -20.84 0.73 -15.69
CA SER A 123 -21.91 0.79 -14.67
C SER A 123 -21.85 -0.41 -13.73
N ASN A 124 -21.76 -1.62 -14.28
CA ASN A 124 -21.69 -2.85 -13.48
C ASN A 124 -20.45 -2.85 -12.55
N ARG A 125 -19.31 -2.35 -13.03
CA ARG A 125 -18.10 -2.26 -12.22
C ARG A 125 -18.20 -1.17 -11.14
N LEU A 126 -18.83 -0.07 -11.44
CA LEU A 126 -19.10 0.99 -10.47
C LEU A 126 -19.93 0.43 -9.32
N ASP A 127 -21.07 -0.20 -9.63
CA ASP A 127 -21.98 -0.77 -8.63
C ASP A 127 -21.29 -1.82 -7.77
N ALA A 128 -20.53 -2.73 -8.39
CA ALA A 128 -19.76 -3.75 -7.68
C ALA A 128 -18.73 -3.14 -6.71
N LEU A 129 -18.00 -2.08 -7.12
CA LEU A 129 -17.01 -1.42 -6.26
C LEU A 129 -17.67 -0.70 -5.08
N LEU A 130 -18.84 -0.08 -5.29
CA LEU A 130 -19.58 0.57 -4.22
C LEU A 130 -20.14 -0.45 -3.22
N GLU A 131 -20.61 -1.60 -3.69
CA GLU A 131 -21.09 -2.71 -2.86
C GLU A 131 -19.95 -3.34 -2.07
N ASP A 132 -18.85 -3.68 -2.72
CA ASP A 132 -17.65 -4.26 -2.13
C ASP A 132 -17.13 -3.46 -0.93
N LEU A 133 -17.16 -2.14 -1.03
CA LEU A 133 -16.73 -1.23 0.03
C LEU A 133 -17.88 -0.80 0.96
N SER A 134 -19.12 -1.34 0.78
CA SER A 134 -20.30 -1.01 1.57
C SER A 134 -20.64 0.47 1.58
N ILE A 135 -20.50 1.16 0.44
CA ILE A 135 -20.76 2.59 0.24
C ILE A 135 -21.86 2.87 -0.80
N SER A 136 -22.59 1.86 -1.27
CA SER A 136 -23.67 2.03 -2.25
C SER A 136 -24.75 3.00 -1.79
N HIS A 137 -25.07 3.00 -0.48
CA HIS A 137 -26.05 3.92 0.13
C HIS A 137 -25.59 5.38 0.12
N LEU A 138 -24.33 5.65 -0.17
CA LEU A 138 -23.71 6.99 -0.26
C LEU A 138 -23.47 7.42 -1.71
N ALA A 139 -23.91 6.63 -2.70
CA ALA A 139 -23.59 6.85 -4.12
C ALA A 139 -23.77 8.31 -4.58
N GLU A 140 -24.88 8.94 -4.18
CA GLU A 140 -25.25 10.32 -4.54
C GLU A 140 -24.77 11.37 -3.53
N ALA A 141 -24.12 10.95 -2.42
CA ALA A 141 -23.60 11.87 -1.42
C ALA A 141 -22.36 12.59 -1.97
N GLN A 142 -22.28 13.90 -1.70
CA GLN A 142 -21.09 14.66 -2.07
C GLN A 142 -19.90 14.25 -1.17
N ALA A 143 -18.74 14.08 -1.77
CA ALA A 143 -17.54 13.63 -1.07
C ALA A 143 -17.08 14.55 0.07
N VAL A 144 -17.46 15.83 0.02
CA VAL A 144 -17.16 16.79 1.10
C VAL A 144 -17.91 16.49 2.40
N SER A 145 -19.07 15.81 2.34
CA SER A 145 -19.91 15.48 3.51
C SER A 145 -19.54 14.16 4.20
N LEU A 146 -18.62 13.39 3.63
CA LEU A 146 -18.24 12.08 4.13
C LEU A 146 -17.42 12.15 5.43
N SER A 147 -17.68 11.23 6.34
CA SER A 147 -16.80 10.94 7.46
C SER A 147 -15.41 10.46 6.98
N GLY A 148 -14.43 10.44 7.89
CA GLY A 148 -13.08 9.97 7.57
C GLY A 148 -13.06 8.52 7.04
N GLY A 149 -13.81 7.62 7.67
CA GLY A 149 -13.90 6.21 7.27
C GLY A 149 -14.60 6.02 5.92
N GLU A 150 -15.73 6.69 5.69
CA GLU A 150 -16.44 6.65 4.40
C GLU A 150 -15.55 7.19 3.27
N ARG A 151 -14.88 8.31 3.51
CA ARG A 151 -13.92 8.89 2.56
C ARG A 151 -12.82 7.89 2.20
N ARG A 152 -12.24 7.20 3.19
CA ARG A 152 -11.19 6.20 2.96
C ARG A 152 -11.70 5.05 2.11
N ARG A 153 -12.94 4.60 2.31
CA ARG A 153 -13.58 3.57 1.48
C ARG A 153 -13.72 4.02 0.02
N VAL A 154 -14.12 5.27 -0.22
CA VAL A 154 -14.20 5.83 -1.59
C VAL A 154 -12.83 5.92 -2.25
N GLU A 155 -11.78 6.33 -1.52
CA GLU A 155 -10.41 6.37 -2.04
C GLU A 155 -9.91 4.98 -2.44
N ILE A 156 -10.25 3.96 -1.66
CA ILE A 156 -9.90 2.57 -1.96
C ILE A 156 -10.72 2.06 -3.15
N ALA A 157 -12.03 2.37 -3.24
CA ALA A 157 -12.84 2.04 -4.41
C ALA A 157 -12.24 2.62 -5.70
N ARG A 158 -11.76 3.87 -5.65
CA ARG A 158 -11.03 4.50 -6.76
C ARG A 158 -9.72 3.78 -7.10
N ALA A 159 -8.97 3.36 -6.10
CA ALA A 159 -7.75 2.58 -6.32
C ALA A 159 -8.07 1.23 -6.98
N LEU A 160 -9.08 0.52 -6.48
CA LEU A 160 -9.55 -0.76 -7.03
C LEU A 160 -10.12 -0.64 -8.44
N ALA A 161 -10.68 0.52 -8.80
CA ALA A 161 -11.16 0.79 -10.16
C ALA A 161 -10.06 0.57 -11.22
N THR A 162 -8.78 0.78 -10.88
CA THR A 162 -7.64 0.53 -11.78
C THR A 162 -7.22 -0.94 -11.89
N ARG A 163 -7.86 -1.87 -11.16
CA ARG A 163 -7.48 -3.30 -11.05
C ARG A 163 -6.01 -3.48 -10.64
N PRO A 164 -5.59 -2.93 -9.50
CA PRO A 164 -4.21 -3.03 -9.07
C PRO A 164 -3.85 -4.46 -8.68
N ARG A 165 -2.60 -4.84 -8.94
CA ARG A 165 -2.00 -6.06 -8.39
C ARG A 165 -1.37 -5.78 -7.02
N PHE A 166 -0.92 -4.54 -6.81
CA PHE A 166 -0.33 -4.07 -5.56
C PHE A 166 -0.87 -2.70 -5.19
N ILE A 167 -1.10 -2.49 -3.90
CA ILE A 167 -1.49 -1.19 -3.33
C ILE A 167 -0.47 -0.78 -2.26
N LEU A 168 0.05 0.43 -2.39
CA LEU A 168 0.95 1.04 -1.43
C LEU A 168 0.17 2.03 -0.56
N LEU A 169 0.16 1.82 0.76
CA LEU A 169 -0.55 2.62 1.74
C LEU A 169 0.44 3.44 2.56
N ASP A 170 0.33 4.76 2.45
CA ASP A 170 1.19 5.71 3.16
C ASP A 170 0.49 6.16 4.45
N GLU A 171 1.03 5.76 5.59
CA GLU A 171 0.56 6.06 6.94
C GLU A 171 -0.97 5.92 7.12
N PRO A 172 -1.56 4.75 6.81
CA PRO A 172 -3.01 4.57 6.84
C PRO A 172 -3.65 4.74 8.22
N PHE A 173 -2.88 4.61 9.31
CA PHE A 173 -3.35 4.74 10.69
C PHE A 173 -3.03 6.10 11.33
N ALA A 174 -2.38 7.01 10.60
CA ALA A 174 -1.99 8.30 11.14
C ALA A 174 -3.19 9.19 11.44
N GLY A 175 -3.30 9.63 12.70
CA GLY A 175 -4.37 10.56 13.12
C GLY A 175 -5.78 9.96 13.09
N VAL A 176 -5.90 8.64 13.09
CA VAL A 176 -7.16 7.90 13.01
C VAL A 176 -7.58 7.45 14.43
N ASP A 177 -8.86 7.54 14.74
CA ASP A 177 -9.40 7.04 16.01
C ASP A 177 -9.42 5.50 16.04
N PRO A 178 -9.44 4.86 17.25
CA PRO A 178 -9.34 3.41 17.38
C PRO A 178 -10.44 2.61 16.65
N ILE A 179 -11.64 3.18 16.50
CA ILE A 179 -12.75 2.50 15.81
C ILE A 179 -12.45 2.48 14.31
N ALA A 180 -12.00 3.62 13.77
CA ALA A 180 -11.67 3.71 12.35
C ALA A 180 -10.41 2.90 11.99
N VAL A 181 -9.47 2.67 12.93
CA VAL A 181 -8.36 1.73 12.74
C VAL A 181 -8.87 0.34 12.39
N LEU A 182 -9.86 -0.18 13.14
CA LEU A 182 -10.44 -1.51 12.86
C LEU A 182 -11.08 -1.59 11.47
N ASP A 183 -11.70 -0.49 11.00
CA ASP A 183 -12.26 -0.45 9.66
C ASP A 183 -11.18 -0.47 8.58
N ILE A 184 -10.08 0.24 8.77
CA ILE A 184 -8.92 0.21 7.86
C ILE A 184 -8.30 -1.19 7.84
N GLN A 185 -8.16 -1.84 9.00
CA GLN A 185 -7.65 -3.21 9.08
C GLN A 185 -8.53 -4.20 8.32
N LYS A 186 -9.87 -4.10 8.44
CA LYS A 186 -10.82 -4.92 7.65
C LYS A 186 -10.65 -4.70 6.14
N ILE A 187 -10.46 -3.45 5.73
CA ILE A 187 -10.24 -3.13 4.31
C ILE A 187 -8.92 -3.72 3.81
N ILE A 188 -7.85 -3.67 4.59
CA ILE A 188 -6.58 -4.29 4.23
C ILE A 188 -6.72 -5.82 4.12
N GLY A 189 -7.45 -6.45 5.05
CA GLY A 189 -7.81 -7.86 4.96
C GLY A 189 -8.57 -8.20 3.68
N PHE A 190 -9.56 -7.40 3.34
CA PHE A 190 -10.33 -7.53 2.09
C PHE A 190 -9.45 -7.41 0.83
N LEU A 191 -8.47 -6.49 0.80
CA LEU A 191 -7.51 -6.39 -0.31
C LEU A 191 -6.66 -7.66 -0.43
N LYS A 192 -6.16 -8.16 0.70
CA LYS A 192 -5.38 -9.41 0.78
C LYS A 192 -6.17 -10.61 0.27
N GLU A 193 -7.42 -10.79 0.71
CA GLU A 193 -8.31 -11.88 0.28
C GLU A 193 -8.58 -11.87 -1.22
N ARG A 194 -8.51 -10.70 -1.86
CA ARG A 194 -8.59 -10.54 -3.32
C ARG A 194 -7.28 -10.78 -4.05
N GLY A 195 -6.26 -11.24 -3.37
CA GLY A 195 -4.95 -11.51 -3.95
C GLY A 195 -4.14 -10.26 -4.26
N ILE A 196 -4.52 -9.09 -3.72
CA ILE A 196 -3.77 -7.84 -3.89
C ILE A 196 -2.65 -7.80 -2.86
N GLY A 197 -1.41 -7.62 -3.31
CA GLY A 197 -0.27 -7.37 -2.41
C GLY A 197 -0.33 -5.95 -1.84
N VAL A 198 -0.06 -5.82 -0.54
CA VAL A 198 -0.15 -4.52 0.15
C VAL A 198 1.18 -4.19 0.82
N LEU A 199 1.74 -3.01 0.50
CA LEU A 199 2.89 -2.46 1.21
C LEU A 199 2.43 -1.27 2.05
N ILE A 200 2.71 -1.32 3.35
CA ILE A 200 2.31 -0.28 4.31
C ILE A 200 3.54 0.36 4.92
N THR A 201 3.59 1.69 4.95
CA THR A 201 4.49 2.42 5.84
C THR A 201 3.67 3.17 6.86
N ASP A 202 4.01 3.06 8.14
CA ASP A 202 3.33 3.77 9.22
C ASP A 202 4.30 3.95 10.41
N HIS A 203 3.97 4.90 11.28
CA HIS A 203 4.65 5.08 12.56
C HIS A 203 3.87 4.40 13.71
N ASN A 204 2.64 3.97 13.48
CA ASN A 204 1.85 3.18 14.40
C ASN A 204 2.20 1.70 14.30
N VAL A 205 3.29 1.32 14.97
CA VAL A 205 3.93 0.02 14.85
C VAL A 205 3.01 -1.13 15.23
N ARG A 206 2.26 -0.96 16.34
CA ARG A 206 1.40 -2.01 16.87
C ARG A 206 0.30 -2.36 15.88
N GLU A 207 -0.40 -1.36 15.37
CA GLU A 207 -1.49 -1.55 14.43
C GLU A 207 -1.00 -2.16 13.11
N THR A 208 0.18 -1.71 12.65
CA THR A 208 0.78 -2.21 11.41
C THR A 208 1.25 -3.65 11.57
N LEU A 209 2.01 -3.98 12.62
CA LEU A 209 2.46 -5.36 12.85
C LEU A 209 1.29 -6.31 13.10
N GLY A 210 0.19 -5.82 13.68
CA GLY A 210 -1.01 -6.62 13.94
C GLY A 210 -1.72 -7.14 12.69
N ILE A 211 -1.48 -6.56 11.52
CA ILE A 211 -2.12 -6.94 10.26
C ILE A 211 -1.14 -7.42 9.18
N CYS A 212 0.16 -7.25 9.39
CA CYS A 212 1.18 -7.67 8.42
C CYS A 212 1.43 -9.18 8.52
N ASP A 213 1.70 -9.80 7.38
CA ASP A 213 2.27 -11.15 7.31
C ASP A 213 3.77 -11.11 7.57
N ARG A 214 4.42 -10.04 7.10
CA ARG A 214 5.85 -9.81 7.21
C ARG A 214 6.16 -8.32 7.32
N ALA A 215 7.28 -7.97 7.95
CA ALA A 215 7.74 -6.59 8.03
C ALA A 215 9.23 -6.46 7.76
N TYR A 216 9.62 -5.32 7.21
CA TYR A 216 10.99 -4.85 7.09
C TYR A 216 11.21 -3.68 8.05
N ILE A 217 12.22 -3.79 8.89
CA ILE A 217 12.62 -2.70 9.77
C ILE A 217 13.81 -1.98 9.16
N ILE A 218 13.60 -0.73 8.80
CA ILE A 218 14.66 0.14 8.26
C ILE A 218 15.29 0.91 9.40
N ASN A 219 16.60 0.91 9.43
CA ASN A 219 17.41 1.78 10.28
C ASN A 219 18.59 2.32 9.50
N GLU A 220 18.88 3.62 9.62
CA GLU A 220 20.00 4.30 8.94
C GLU A 220 20.13 3.95 7.45
N GLY A 221 19.01 3.91 6.73
CA GLY A 221 18.96 3.64 5.30
C GLY A 221 19.31 2.21 4.89
N ARG A 222 19.22 1.23 5.79
CA ARG A 222 19.46 -0.20 5.56
C ARG A 222 18.34 -1.02 6.20
N VAL A 223 18.14 -2.24 5.72
CA VAL A 223 17.29 -3.22 6.39
C VAL A 223 18.04 -3.73 7.63
N LEU A 224 17.49 -3.46 8.81
CA LEU A 224 17.99 -3.95 10.09
C LEU A 224 17.50 -5.38 10.34
N ALA A 225 16.23 -5.63 10.08
CA ALA A 225 15.61 -6.94 10.24
C ALA A 225 14.44 -7.09 9.28
N SER A 226 14.10 -8.33 8.93
CA SER A 226 12.87 -8.69 8.20
C SER A 226 12.39 -10.04 8.69
N GLY A 227 11.06 -10.24 8.71
CA GLY A 227 10.44 -11.48 9.14
C GLY A 227 8.99 -11.30 9.55
N ALA A 228 8.40 -12.36 10.08
CA ALA A 228 7.05 -12.32 10.65
C ALA A 228 6.97 -11.37 11.87
N PRO A 229 5.80 -10.80 12.18
CA PRO A 229 5.64 -9.87 13.31
C PRO A 229 6.21 -10.39 14.63
N GLY A 230 6.02 -11.68 14.93
CA GLY A 230 6.58 -12.31 16.13
C GLY A 230 8.10 -12.28 16.15
N GLU A 231 8.76 -12.56 15.03
CA GLU A 231 10.23 -12.51 14.93
C GLU A 231 10.74 -11.08 15.12
N ILE A 232 10.07 -10.10 14.50
CA ILE A 232 10.42 -8.68 14.63
C ILE A 232 10.33 -8.20 16.09
N VAL A 233 9.24 -8.56 16.80
CA VAL A 233 9.02 -8.12 18.19
C VAL A 233 10.05 -8.70 19.16
N TYR A 234 10.57 -9.90 18.90
CA TYR A 234 11.59 -10.53 19.74
C TYR A 234 13.02 -10.28 19.28
N ASN A 235 13.23 -9.58 18.17
CA ASN A 235 14.55 -9.22 17.70
C ASN A 235 15.20 -8.17 18.62
N GLU A 236 16.35 -8.51 19.22
CA GLU A 236 17.04 -7.65 20.20
C GLU A 236 17.47 -6.30 19.62
N ASP A 237 17.99 -6.28 18.38
CA ASP A 237 18.44 -5.05 17.73
C ASP A 237 17.25 -4.13 17.41
N VAL A 238 16.14 -4.72 16.96
CA VAL A 238 14.91 -3.97 16.68
C VAL A 238 14.33 -3.38 17.98
N ARG A 239 14.33 -4.14 19.07
CA ARG A 239 13.87 -3.65 20.38
C ARG A 239 14.73 -2.50 20.86
N LYS A 240 16.04 -2.64 20.79
CA LYS A 240 17.01 -1.64 21.24
C LYS A 240 16.90 -0.31 20.48
N VAL A 241 16.68 -0.38 19.16
CA VAL A 241 16.74 0.81 18.28
C VAL A 241 15.38 1.44 18.03
N TYR A 242 14.28 0.64 18.10
CA TYR A 242 12.98 1.08 17.61
C TYR A 242 11.80 0.81 18.54
N LEU A 243 11.62 -0.44 18.99
CA LEU A 243 10.41 -0.82 19.74
C LEU A 243 10.46 -0.48 21.23
N GLY A 244 11.66 -0.49 21.83
CA GLY A 244 11.85 -0.44 23.27
C GLY A 244 11.67 -1.80 23.95
N GLU A 245 12.23 -1.93 25.17
CA GLU A 245 12.28 -3.22 25.89
C GLU A 245 10.90 -3.76 26.31
N HIS A 246 9.93 -2.88 26.53
CA HIS A 246 8.60 -3.24 27.04
C HIS A 246 7.52 -3.36 25.95
N PHE A 247 7.89 -3.25 24.68
CA PHE A 247 6.93 -3.38 23.58
C PHE A 247 6.30 -4.77 23.56
N ARG A 248 4.95 -4.81 23.39
CA ARG A 248 4.14 -6.02 23.20
C ARG A 248 3.12 -5.74 22.09
N LEU A 249 2.85 -6.73 21.25
CA LEU A 249 1.72 -6.73 20.29
C LEU A 249 0.40 -6.89 21.02
#